data_39046a34afa2ff2403874898cac955d6
#
_entry.id   39046a34afa2ff2403874898cac955d6
#
_cell.length_a   1.000
_cell.length_b   1.000
_cell.length_c   1.000
_cell.angle_alpha   90.00
_cell.angle_beta   90.00
_cell.angle_gamma   90.00
#
_symmetry.space_group_name_H-M   'P 1'
#
loop_
_entity.id
_entity.type
_entity.pdbx_description
1 polymer ?
#
loop_
_entity_poly.entity_id
_entity_poly.type
_entity_poly.pdbx_seq_one_letter_code
_entity_poly.pdbx_strand_id
1 'polypeptide(L)'
;AATTLSILLNQKVNITTPIVSVLKWEELPKEFPVPYVAIKVVYKEGLDGVNLLILKKEDVEIIADLMIGGTGQIEFTEELTELQLSAIQEAMNQMVGSASTSLSSMLNLKIDINPPEAFVIDFAQNAEEMIPELKRADEIVKVAFRMTIGDLIDSQIMQLIPVDFAKQLV
;
A
#
# COMPACT_ATOMS: atom_id res chain seq x y z
N ALA A 1 -10.85 6.46 0.21
CA ALA A 1 -9.95 5.42 0.74
C ALA A 1 -10.09 5.27 2.25
N ALA A 2 -9.91 6.33 3.03
CA ALA A 2 -10.04 6.28 4.49
C ALA A 2 -11.46 5.90 4.93
N THR A 3 -12.48 6.39 4.24
CA THR A 3 -13.88 6.06 4.52
C THR A 3 -14.14 4.57 4.34
N THR A 4 -13.63 3.99 3.27
CA THR A 4 -13.77 2.54 2.99
C THR A 4 -13.14 1.72 4.11
N LEU A 5 -11.91 2.07 4.52
CA LEU A 5 -11.24 1.38 5.63
C LEU A 5 -11.98 1.57 6.95
N SER A 6 -12.53 2.75 7.22
CA SER A 6 -13.29 3.02 8.45
C SER A 6 -14.48 2.10 8.57
N ILE A 7 -15.21 1.90 7.48
CA ILE A 7 -16.35 0.99 7.44
C ILE A 7 -15.89 -0.46 7.64
N LEU A 8 -14.86 -0.86 6.91
CA LEU A 8 -14.37 -2.23 6.89
C LEU A 8 -13.83 -2.67 8.25
N LEU A 9 -13.09 -1.79 8.93
CA LEU A 9 -12.45 -2.08 10.21
C LEU A 9 -13.31 -1.71 11.42
N ASN A 10 -14.43 -1.04 11.22
CA ASN A 10 -15.28 -0.50 12.26
C ASN A 10 -14.49 0.37 13.25
N GLN A 11 -13.59 1.19 12.73
CA GLN A 11 -12.74 2.10 13.46
C GLN A 11 -12.64 3.42 12.71
N LYS A 12 -12.35 4.50 13.43
CA LYS A 12 -12.08 5.77 12.77
C LYS A 12 -10.70 5.73 12.13
N VAL A 13 -10.67 5.81 10.80
CA VAL A 13 -9.43 5.82 10.01
C VAL A 13 -9.22 7.22 9.42
N ASN A 14 -8.04 7.79 9.66
CA ASN A 14 -7.62 9.04 9.05
C ASN A 14 -6.31 8.80 8.27
N ILE A 15 -6.27 9.28 7.04
CA ILE A 15 -5.07 9.28 6.20
C ILE A 15 -4.85 10.73 5.79
N THR A 16 -3.76 11.33 6.24
CA THR A 16 -3.54 12.76 6.12
C THR A 16 -2.16 13.11 5.60
N THR A 17 -2.06 14.32 5.08
CA THR A 17 -0.86 15.09 4.76
C THR A 17 0.27 14.28 4.11
N PRO A 18 0.27 14.17 2.76
CA PRO A 18 1.34 13.48 2.06
C PRO A 18 2.65 14.27 2.12
N ILE A 19 3.75 13.52 2.28
CA ILE A 19 5.10 14.04 2.08
C ILE A 19 5.65 13.31 0.87
N VAL A 20 6.01 14.07 -0.16
CA VAL A 20 6.47 13.53 -1.44
C VAL A 20 7.98 13.69 -1.53
N SER A 21 8.66 12.63 -1.92
CA SER A 21 10.10 12.63 -2.19
C SER A 21 10.39 11.77 -3.42
N VAL A 22 11.58 11.94 -3.97
CA VAL A 22 12.04 11.15 -5.12
C VAL A 22 13.26 10.36 -4.69
N LEU A 23 13.24 9.06 -4.97
CA LEU A 23 14.29 8.12 -4.62
C LEU A 23 14.79 7.41 -5.86
N LYS A 24 16.05 6.95 -5.78
CA LYS A 24 16.59 6.01 -6.77
C LYS A 24 16.49 4.60 -6.23
N TRP A 25 16.50 3.62 -7.14
CA TRP A 25 16.43 2.21 -6.75
C TRP A 25 17.45 1.84 -5.67
N GLU A 26 18.67 2.33 -5.80
CA GLU A 26 19.76 2.01 -4.89
C GLU A 26 19.56 2.57 -3.48
N GLU A 27 18.69 3.55 -3.31
CA GLU A 27 18.38 4.16 -2.02
C GLU A 27 17.33 3.39 -1.22
N LEU A 28 16.56 2.51 -1.86
CA LEU A 28 15.47 1.79 -1.20
C LEU A 28 15.90 0.94 0.00
N PRO A 29 17.01 0.18 -0.05
CA PRO A 29 17.43 -0.59 1.13
C PRO A 29 17.77 0.27 2.36
N LYS A 30 18.18 1.51 2.16
CA LYS A 30 18.44 2.45 3.26
C LYS A 30 17.15 3.05 3.81
N GLU A 31 16.22 3.35 2.90
CA GLU A 31 14.91 3.90 3.26
C GLU A 31 14.04 2.86 3.98
N PHE A 32 14.14 1.61 3.55
CA PHE A 32 13.39 0.49 4.09
C PHE A 32 14.36 -0.62 4.54
N PRO A 33 15.02 -0.45 5.70
CA PRO A 33 16.10 -1.36 6.12
C PRO A 33 15.62 -2.71 6.68
N VAL A 34 14.33 -2.85 6.95
CA VAL A 34 13.73 -4.09 7.46
C VAL A 34 12.66 -4.56 6.49
N PRO A 35 12.22 -5.83 6.57
CA PRO A 35 11.10 -6.28 5.74
C PRO A 35 9.82 -5.52 6.06
N TYR A 36 9.07 -5.21 5.00
CA TYR A 36 7.76 -4.56 5.05
C TYR A 36 6.73 -5.43 4.36
N VAL A 37 5.47 -5.06 4.47
CA VAL A 37 4.41 -5.66 3.66
C VAL A 37 4.15 -4.75 2.47
N ALA A 38 4.20 -5.33 1.28
CA ALA A 38 3.94 -4.62 0.04
C ALA A 38 2.62 -5.09 -0.55
N ILE A 39 1.83 -4.14 -1.04
CA ILE A 39 0.64 -4.42 -1.83
C ILE A 39 0.87 -3.85 -3.23
N LYS A 40 0.99 -4.73 -4.21
CA LYS A 40 1.27 -4.37 -5.59
C LYS A 40 -0.03 -4.23 -6.36
N VAL A 41 -0.25 -3.05 -6.93
CA VAL A 41 -1.42 -2.73 -7.75
C VAL A 41 -0.93 -2.43 -9.16
N VAL A 42 -1.44 -3.18 -10.14
CA VAL A 42 -1.10 -2.98 -11.55
C VAL A 42 -2.33 -2.43 -12.26
N TYR A 43 -2.19 -1.27 -12.89
CA TYR A 43 -3.23 -0.67 -13.71
C TYR A 43 -3.16 -1.29 -15.10
N LYS A 44 -4.30 -1.72 -15.63
CA LYS A 44 -4.38 -2.42 -16.92
C LYS A 44 -5.22 -1.68 -17.96
N GLU A 45 -5.97 -0.67 -17.55
CA GLU A 45 -6.82 0.10 -18.44
C GLU A 45 -6.94 1.53 -17.94
N GLY A 46 -6.87 2.50 -18.85
CA GLY A 46 -6.94 3.93 -18.54
C GLY A 46 -5.63 4.55 -18.09
N LEU A 47 -4.91 3.87 -17.24
CA LEU A 47 -3.55 4.22 -16.79
C LEU A 47 -2.66 3.01 -17.00
N ASP A 48 -1.38 3.24 -17.25
CA ASP A 48 -0.38 2.19 -17.47
C ASP A 48 0.74 2.36 -16.45
N GLY A 49 0.81 1.44 -15.50
CA GLY A 49 1.84 1.49 -14.49
C GLY A 49 1.55 0.64 -13.27
N VAL A 50 2.45 0.75 -12.31
CA VAL A 50 2.40 0.02 -11.05
C VAL A 50 2.39 1.01 -9.88
N ASN A 51 1.62 0.67 -8.85
CA ASN A 51 1.57 1.38 -7.59
C ASN A 51 1.85 0.36 -6.48
N LEU A 52 2.86 0.64 -5.67
CA LEU A 52 3.22 -0.23 -4.57
C LEU A 52 2.91 0.47 -3.26
N LEU A 53 2.01 -0.11 -2.47
CA LEU A 53 1.71 0.36 -1.12
C LEU A 53 2.61 -0.39 -0.14
N ILE A 54 3.20 0.34 0.79
CA ILE A 54 4.12 -0.21 1.79
C ILE A 54 3.58 0.06 3.18
N LEU A 55 3.43 -1.01 3.97
CA LEU A 55 2.97 -0.94 5.35
C LEU A 55 3.93 -1.69 6.26
N LYS A 56 4.00 -1.25 7.52
CA LYS A 56 4.74 -2.00 8.54
C LYS A 56 4.01 -3.29 8.87
N LYS A 57 4.79 -4.32 9.16
CA LYS A 57 4.28 -5.64 9.54
C LYS A 57 3.30 -5.56 10.72
N GLU A 58 3.65 -4.80 11.75
CA GLU A 58 2.84 -4.64 12.96
C GLU A 58 1.48 -4.02 12.64
N ASP A 59 1.45 -3.04 11.75
CA ASP A 59 0.22 -2.40 11.32
C ASP A 59 -0.68 -3.39 10.58
N VAL A 60 -0.11 -4.24 9.74
CA VAL A 60 -0.85 -5.28 9.02
C VAL A 60 -1.44 -6.31 9.98
N GLU A 61 -0.70 -6.70 11.01
CA GLU A 61 -1.22 -7.64 12.01
C GLU A 61 -2.45 -7.07 12.75
N ILE A 62 -2.42 -5.78 13.10
CA ILE A 62 -3.54 -5.12 13.75
C ILE A 62 -4.74 -5.01 12.80
N ILE A 63 -4.52 -4.58 11.57
CA ILE A 63 -5.57 -4.47 10.56
C ILE A 63 -6.21 -5.83 10.30
N ALA A 64 -5.40 -6.88 10.15
CA ALA A 64 -5.91 -8.23 9.93
C ALA A 64 -6.79 -8.71 11.09
N ASP A 65 -6.40 -8.42 12.33
CA ASP A 65 -7.21 -8.76 13.50
C ASP A 65 -8.56 -8.04 13.48
N LEU A 66 -8.56 -6.76 13.16
CA LEU A 66 -9.80 -5.98 13.03
C LEU A 66 -10.70 -6.51 11.91
N MET A 67 -10.12 -7.00 10.81
CA MET A 67 -10.86 -7.56 9.70
C MET A 67 -11.65 -8.82 10.07
N ILE A 68 -11.15 -9.60 11.00
CA ILE A 68 -11.82 -10.82 11.47
C ILE A 68 -12.68 -10.60 12.71
N GLY A 69 -12.92 -9.33 13.09
CA GLY A 69 -13.78 -8.96 14.20
C GLY A 69 -13.07 -8.87 15.54
N GLY A 70 -11.74 -8.89 15.57
CA GLY A 70 -10.96 -8.71 16.78
C GLY A 70 -10.91 -7.26 17.26
N THR A 71 -10.24 -7.03 18.38
CA THR A 71 -10.12 -5.71 19.02
C THR A 71 -8.92 -4.90 18.49
N GLY A 72 -8.02 -5.53 17.77
CA GLY A 72 -6.76 -4.92 17.34
C GLY A 72 -5.67 -4.96 18.41
N GLN A 73 -5.98 -5.40 19.61
CA GLN A 73 -5.01 -5.60 20.70
C GLN A 73 -4.52 -7.03 20.63
N ILE A 74 -3.33 -7.21 20.06
CA ILE A 74 -2.79 -8.54 19.73
C ILE A 74 -1.33 -8.64 20.17
N GLU A 75 -0.85 -9.88 20.25
CA GLU A 75 0.58 -10.16 20.37
C GLU A 75 1.20 -10.28 18.99
N PHE A 76 2.31 -9.60 18.78
CA PHE A 76 3.00 -9.63 17.48
C PHE A 76 3.81 -10.92 17.35
N THR A 77 3.83 -11.45 16.12
CA THR A 77 4.57 -12.66 15.78
C THR A 77 5.76 -12.32 14.87
N GLU A 78 6.71 -13.25 14.74
CA GLU A 78 7.89 -13.02 13.88
C GLU A 78 7.53 -12.95 12.41
N GLU A 79 6.60 -13.79 11.96
CA GLU A 79 6.19 -13.87 10.56
C GLU A 79 4.69 -13.69 10.41
N LEU A 80 4.29 -13.09 9.30
CA LEU A 80 2.88 -12.99 8.93
C LEU A 80 2.37 -14.34 8.43
N THR A 81 1.15 -14.67 8.84
CA THR A 81 0.45 -15.87 8.35
C THR A 81 -0.18 -15.57 6.98
N GLU A 82 -0.51 -16.62 6.24
CA GLU A 82 -1.26 -16.50 4.99
C GLU A 82 -2.62 -15.84 5.22
N LEU A 83 -3.27 -16.12 6.34
CA LEU A 83 -4.54 -15.51 6.70
C LEU A 83 -4.39 -13.99 6.88
N GLN A 84 -3.33 -13.54 7.54
CA GLN A 84 -3.06 -12.11 7.71
C GLN A 84 -2.77 -11.42 6.38
N LEU A 85 -1.98 -12.04 5.50
CA LEU A 85 -1.72 -11.51 4.17
C LEU A 85 -3.00 -11.45 3.33
N SER A 86 -3.84 -12.46 3.39
CA SER A 86 -5.12 -12.47 2.69
C SER A 86 -6.06 -11.38 3.20
N ALA A 87 -6.09 -11.16 4.51
CA ALA A 87 -6.92 -10.13 5.12
C ALA A 87 -6.49 -8.72 4.67
N ILE A 88 -5.19 -8.43 4.70
CA ILE A 88 -4.70 -7.12 4.25
C ILE A 88 -4.91 -6.93 2.75
N GLN A 89 -4.75 -7.99 1.96
CA GLN A 89 -4.99 -7.95 0.53
C GLN A 89 -6.45 -7.60 0.24
N GLU A 90 -7.39 -8.19 0.95
CA GLU A 90 -8.82 -7.87 0.80
C GLU A 90 -9.13 -6.43 1.21
N ALA A 91 -8.59 -5.97 2.34
CA ALA A 91 -8.76 -4.59 2.80
C ALA A 91 -8.25 -3.59 1.75
N MET A 92 -7.06 -3.85 1.20
CA MET A 92 -6.46 -2.98 0.20
C MET A 92 -7.17 -3.09 -1.15
N ASN A 93 -7.69 -4.27 -1.50
CA ASN A 93 -8.49 -4.44 -2.71
C ASN A 93 -9.72 -3.52 -2.69
N GLN A 94 -10.44 -3.48 -1.59
CA GLN A 94 -11.61 -2.62 -1.45
C GLN A 94 -11.23 -1.13 -1.44
N MET A 95 -10.16 -0.78 -0.74
CA MET A 95 -9.68 0.60 -0.68
C MET A 95 -9.23 1.10 -2.08
N VAL A 96 -8.45 0.31 -2.79
CA VAL A 96 -7.93 0.67 -4.11
C VAL A 96 -9.06 0.65 -5.16
N GLY A 97 -9.99 -0.29 -5.05
CA GLY A 97 -11.17 -0.33 -5.92
C GLY A 97 -12.01 0.94 -5.80
N SER A 98 -12.26 1.40 -4.58
CA SER A 98 -12.95 2.67 -4.31
C SER A 98 -12.18 3.87 -4.88
N ALA A 99 -10.87 3.91 -4.69
CA ALA A 99 -10.01 4.96 -5.23
C ALA A 99 -10.00 4.97 -6.76
N SER A 100 -9.96 3.81 -7.39
CA SER A 100 -10.01 3.68 -8.86
C SER A 100 -11.32 4.17 -9.43
N THR A 101 -12.44 3.89 -8.77
CA THR A 101 -13.76 4.40 -9.16
C THR A 101 -13.79 5.93 -9.11
N SER A 102 -13.29 6.52 -8.03
CA SER A 102 -13.20 7.97 -7.89
C SER A 102 -12.32 8.59 -8.97
N LEU A 103 -11.17 7.98 -9.24
CA LEU A 103 -10.23 8.45 -10.25
C LEU A 103 -10.83 8.36 -11.66
N SER A 104 -11.56 7.28 -11.96
CA SER A 104 -12.28 7.13 -13.24
C SER A 104 -13.28 8.26 -13.46
N SER A 105 -14.02 8.63 -12.42
CA SER A 105 -14.98 9.74 -12.48
C SER A 105 -14.29 11.08 -12.70
N MET A 106 -13.20 11.34 -11.97
CA MET A 106 -12.47 12.61 -12.06
C MET A 106 -11.81 12.82 -13.42
N LEU A 107 -11.22 11.77 -13.97
CA LEU A 107 -10.50 11.86 -15.25
C LEU A 107 -11.38 11.58 -16.46
N ASN A 108 -12.63 11.18 -16.25
CA ASN A 108 -13.55 10.77 -17.30
C ASN A 108 -12.93 9.66 -18.19
N LEU A 109 -12.25 8.71 -17.55
CA LEU A 109 -11.61 7.56 -18.17
C LEU A 109 -12.08 6.29 -17.49
N LYS A 110 -12.15 5.20 -18.25
CA LYS A 110 -12.34 3.89 -17.63
C LYS A 110 -11.00 3.42 -17.08
N ILE A 111 -10.90 3.35 -15.77
CA ILE A 111 -9.69 2.88 -15.09
C ILE A 111 -9.98 1.51 -14.47
N ASP A 112 -9.14 0.55 -14.79
CA ASP A 112 -9.26 -0.81 -14.30
C ASP A 112 -7.91 -1.29 -13.76
N ILE A 113 -7.96 -2.16 -12.75
CA ILE A 113 -6.77 -2.70 -12.10
C ILE A 113 -6.84 -4.21 -12.05
N ASN A 114 -5.68 -4.86 -12.03
CA ASN A 114 -5.59 -6.26 -11.64
C ASN A 114 -5.83 -6.38 -10.14
N PRO A 115 -6.34 -7.52 -9.64
CA PRO A 115 -6.46 -7.70 -8.20
C PRO A 115 -5.12 -7.45 -7.49
N PRO A 116 -5.11 -6.64 -6.41
CA PRO A 116 -3.86 -6.38 -5.68
C PRO A 116 -3.26 -7.65 -5.10
N GLU A 117 -1.93 -7.70 -5.04
CA GLU A 117 -1.19 -8.79 -4.43
C GLU A 117 -0.47 -8.29 -3.19
N ALA A 118 -0.61 -9.00 -2.07
CA ALA A 118 0.10 -8.70 -0.82
C ALA A 118 1.22 -9.71 -0.61
N PHE A 119 2.40 -9.21 -0.26
CA PHE A 119 3.56 -10.04 0.03
C PHE A 119 4.54 -9.31 0.95
N VAL A 120 5.41 -10.07 1.60
CA VAL A 120 6.50 -9.49 2.38
C VAL A 120 7.65 -9.15 1.44
N ILE A 121 8.13 -7.91 1.51
CA ILE A 121 9.23 -7.43 0.68
C ILE A 121 10.42 -7.03 1.55
N ASP A 122 11.60 -7.48 1.12
CA ASP A 122 12.89 -7.06 1.68
C ASP A 122 13.68 -6.38 0.56
N PHE A 123 13.83 -5.07 0.65
CA PHE A 123 14.49 -4.30 -0.41
C PHE A 123 15.97 -4.63 -0.58
N ALA A 124 16.59 -5.27 0.42
CA ALA A 124 17.97 -5.72 0.31
C ALA A 124 18.11 -7.08 -0.38
N GLN A 125 17.05 -7.88 -0.46
CA GLN A 125 17.13 -9.26 -0.93
C GLN A 125 16.23 -9.59 -2.12
N ASN A 126 14.90 -9.41 -1.99
CA ASN A 126 13.96 -9.96 -2.98
C ASN A 126 13.21 -8.92 -3.82
N ALA A 127 13.47 -7.63 -3.62
CA ALA A 127 12.69 -6.58 -4.27
C ALA A 127 12.81 -6.61 -5.80
N GLU A 128 13.97 -6.92 -6.33
CA GLU A 128 14.20 -6.97 -7.77
C GLU A 128 13.31 -7.98 -8.47
N GLU A 129 13.08 -9.13 -7.83
CA GLU A 129 12.21 -10.18 -8.37
C GLU A 129 10.74 -9.84 -8.21
N MET A 130 10.37 -9.21 -7.10
CA MET A 130 8.99 -8.93 -6.74
C MET A 130 8.44 -7.70 -7.46
N ILE A 131 9.28 -6.69 -7.69
CA ILE A 131 8.86 -5.41 -8.29
C ILE A 131 9.86 -4.95 -9.36
N PRO A 132 10.04 -5.73 -10.44
CA PRO A 132 10.98 -5.35 -11.50
C PRO A 132 10.63 -4.03 -12.18
N GLU A 133 9.37 -3.64 -12.17
CA GLU A 133 8.90 -2.38 -12.75
C GLU A 133 9.53 -1.16 -12.08
N LEU A 134 9.74 -1.21 -10.75
CA LEU A 134 10.42 -0.14 -10.03
C LEU A 134 11.91 -0.10 -10.31
N LYS A 135 12.53 -1.26 -10.48
CA LYS A 135 13.95 -1.33 -10.80
C LYS A 135 14.27 -0.72 -12.17
N ARG A 136 13.36 -0.89 -13.13
CA ARG A 136 13.52 -0.35 -14.48
C ARG A 136 13.30 1.17 -14.55
N ALA A 137 12.67 1.74 -13.53
CA ALA A 137 12.47 3.17 -13.44
C ALA A 137 13.77 3.87 -13.01
N ASP A 138 14.08 5.00 -13.62
CA ASP A 138 15.24 5.81 -13.22
C ASP A 138 15.03 6.41 -11.83
N GLU A 139 13.82 6.89 -11.60
CA GLU A 139 13.44 7.53 -10.35
C GLU A 139 12.10 6.99 -9.86
N ILE A 140 11.95 6.93 -8.55
CA ILE A 140 10.77 6.43 -7.85
C ILE A 140 10.21 7.55 -6.99
N VAL A 141 8.92 7.84 -7.15
CA VAL A 141 8.24 8.81 -6.30
C VAL A 141 7.74 8.07 -5.07
N LYS A 142 8.16 8.55 -3.90
CA LYS A 142 7.65 8.07 -2.61
C LYS A 142 6.66 9.09 -2.06
N VAL A 143 5.45 8.64 -1.75
CA VAL A 143 4.44 9.43 -1.08
C VAL A 143 4.17 8.79 0.28
N ALA A 144 4.46 9.50 1.36
CA ALA A 144 4.23 9.00 2.72
C ALA A 144 3.04 9.73 3.33
N PHE A 145 2.05 8.96 3.77
CA PHE A 145 0.87 9.48 4.46
C PHE A 145 0.91 9.06 5.92
N ARG A 146 0.47 9.93 6.81
CA ARG A 146 0.19 9.54 8.19
C ARG A 146 -1.15 8.79 8.20
N MET A 147 -1.17 7.63 8.83
CA MET A 147 -2.37 6.82 8.98
C MET A 147 -2.64 6.58 10.47
N THR A 148 -3.83 6.96 10.92
CA THR A 148 -4.28 6.63 12.27
C THR A 148 -5.54 5.77 12.20
N ILE A 149 -5.60 4.75 13.04
CA ILE A 149 -6.77 3.84 13.15
C ILE A 149 -7.15 3.79 14.62
N GLY A 150 -8.21 4.52 15.01
CA GLY A 150 -8.62 4.64 16.40
C GLY A 150 -7.42 5.01 17.28
N ASP A 151 -7.29 4.32 18.40
CA ASP A 151 -6.13 4.42 19.31
C ASP A 151 -5.12 3.29 19.08
N LEU A 152 -5.31 2.50 18.04
CA LEU A 152 -4.54 1.27 17.79
C LEU A 152 -3.31 1.50 16.92
N ILE A 153 -3.43 2.37 15.92
CA ILE A 153 -2.35 2.65 14.97
C ILE A 153 -2.18 4.17 14.83
N ASP A 154 -0.95 4.61 14.92
CA ASP A 154 -0.49 5.92 14.47
C ASP A 154 0.84 5.71 13.77
N SER A 155 0.79 5.59 12.46
CA SER A 155 1.91 5.13 11.65
C SER A 155 1.89 5.80 10.28
N GLN A 156 2.60 5.24 9.34
CA GLN A 156 2.64 5.71 7.97
C GLN A 156 2.24 4.61 7.01
N ILE A 157 1.51 4.99 5.97
CA ILE A 157 1.35 4.18 4.77
C ILE A 157 2.08 4.90 3.64
N MET A 158 2.88 4.17 2.88
CA MET A 158 3.72 4.75 1.85
C MET A 158 3.34 4.21 0.48
N GLN A 159 3.47 5.04 -0.54
CA GLN A 159 3.34 4.65 -1.94
C GLN A 159 4.69 4.77 -2.62
N LEU A 160 5.02 3.78 -3.45
CA LEU A 160 6.15 3.85 -4.36
C LEU A 160 5.61 3.72 -5.79
N ILE A 161 5.86 4.72 -6.61
CA ILE A 161 5.42 4.74 -8.00
C ILE A 161 6.58 5.15 -8.90
N PRO A 162 6.74 4.51 -10.09
CA PRO A 162 7.68 4.98 -11.08
C PRO A 162 7.36 6.43 -11.48
N VAL A 163 8.38 7.24 -11.69
CA VAL A 163 8.19 8.67 -12.01
C VAL A 163 7.33 8.85 -13.27
N ASP A 164 7.48 8.00 -14.27
CA ASP A 164 6.69 8.09 -15.50
C ASP A 164 5.20 7.86 -15.25
N PHE A 165 4.87 6.93 -14.35
CA PHE A 165 3.48 6.72 -13.95
C PHE A 165 2.94 7.92 -13.15
N ALA A 166 3.75 8.46 -12.25
CA ALA A 166 3.35 9.64 -11.47
C ALA A 166 2.97 10.82 -12.38
N LYS A 167 3.67 11.00 -13.49
CA LYS A 167 3.36 12.06 -14.47
C LYS A 167 2.00 11.88 -15.14
N GLN A 168 1.49 10.66 -15.26
CA GLN A 168 0.16 10.40 -15.82
C GLN A 168 -0.97 10.84 -14.88
N LEU A 169 -0.67 10.95 -13.58
CA LEU A 169 -1.66 11.28 -12.56
C LEU A 169 -1.81 12.80 -12.33
N VAL A 170 -0.98 13.59 -12.96
CA VAL A 170 -0.96 15.07 -12.80
C VAL A 170 -1.75 15.77 -13.90
#